data_c5dfa08f05bb50206d0434375f656533
#
_entry.id   c5dfa08f05bb50206d0434375f656533
#
_cell.length_a   1.000
_cell.length_b   1.000
_cell.length_c   1.000
_cell.angle_alpha   90.00
_cell.angle_beta   90.00
_cell.angle_gamma   90.00
#
_symmetry.space_group_name_H-M   'P 1'
#
loop_
_entity.id
_entity.type
_entity.pdbx_description
1 polymer ?
#
loop_
_entity_poly.entity_id
_entity_poly.type
_entity_poly.pdbx_seq_one_letter_code
_entity_poly.pdbx_strand_id
1 'polypeptide(L)'
;MLIFAEKYDRNKEEKRKMKRIISILLYMAVLLPLAAQPPKHEVRAAWITAVYGLDWPQTRTTSPEGIRKQQAELIEILDRLKAANFNTVLFQTRTRGDVLYKSAIEPYNSILTGKVGGDPGYDPLAFAIAECHKRGMECHAWMVTIPLGNRKHVA
;
A
#
# COMPACT_ATOMS: atom_id res chain seq x y z
N MET A 1 -17.31 -19.88 -70.93
CA MET A 1 -15.96 -20.02 -70.35
C MET A 1 -15.54 -18.76 -69.53
N LEU A 2 -15.83 -17.56 -70.01
CA LEU A 2 -15.48 -16.28 -69.31
C LEU A 2 -16.16 -16.08 -67.94
N ILE A 3 -17.41 -16.48 -67.76
CA ILE A 3 -18.19 -16.29 -66.50
C ILE A 3 -17.62 -17.12 -65.33
N PHE A 4 -17.04 -18.29 -65.57
CA PHE A 4 -16.45 -19.16 -64.61
C PHE A 4 -15.09 -18.58 -64.12
N ALA A 5 -14.30 -17.96 -64.96
CA ALA A 5 -13.05 -17.35 -64.66
C ALA A 5 -13.26 -16.11 -63.72
N GLU A 6 -14.25 -15.28 -64.06
CA GLU A 6 -14.60 -14.08 -63.31
C GLU A 6 -15.15 -14.41 -61.89
N LYS A 7 -15.92 -15.50 -61.77
CA LYS A 7 -16.42 -15.99 -60.47
C LYS A 7 -15.29 -16.58 -59.61
N TYR A 8 -14.32 -17.23 -60.24
CA TYR A 8 -13.15 -17.77 -59.55
C TYR A 8 -12.24 -16.66 -59.02
N ASP A 9 -11.98 -15.63 -59.80
CA ASP A 9 -11.14 -14.48 -59.37
C ASP A 9 -11.80 -13.67 -58.25
N ARG A 10 -13.10 -13.41 -58.33
CA ARG A 10 -13.84 -12.76 -57.20
C ARG A 10 -13.74 -13.55 -55.92
N ASN A 11 -13.92 -14.86 -55.96
CA ASN A 11 -13.83 -15.72 -54.78
C ASN A 11 -12.42 -15.73 -54.19
N LYS A 12 -11.39 -15.61 -55.00
CA LYS A 12 -9.99 -15.53 -54.60
C LYS A 12 -9.67 -14.17 -53.96
N GLU A 13 -10.23 -13.09 -54.46
CA GLU A 13 -10.10 -11.76 -53.87
C GLU A 13 -10.83 -11.63 -52.52
N GLU A 14 -12.04 -12.14 -52.41
CA GLU A 14 -12.79 -12.19 -51.16
C GLU A 14 -12.04 -12.99 -50.06
N LYS A 15 -11.49 -14.14 -50.39
CA LYS A 15 -10.66 -14.94 -49.50
C LYS A 15 -9.41 -14.19 -49.06
N ARG A 16 -8.78 -13.40 -49.95
CA ARG A 16 -7.62 -12.57 -49.61
C ARG A 16 -8.00 -11.41 -48.66
N LYS A 17 -9.13 -10.73 -48.93
CA LYS A 17 -9.67 -9.68 -48.10
C LYS A 17 -10.01 -10.22 -46.72
N MET A 18 -10.67 -11.35 -46.62
CA MET A 18 -11.04 -12.00 -45.37
C MET A 18 -9.80 -12.38 -44.54
N LYS A 19 -8.76 -12.96 -45.16
CA LYS A 19 -7.50 -13.27 -44.49
C LYS A 19 -6.81 -12.01 -43.91
N ARG A 20 -6.81 -10.89 -44.66
CA ARG A 20 -6.26 -9.62 -44.19
C ARG A 20 -7.02 -9.07 -42.98
N ILE A 21 -8.37 -9.13 -43.03
CA ILE A 21 -9.22 -8.68 -41.92
C ILE A 21 -8.96 -9.53 -40.65
N ILE A 22 -8.91 -10.85 -40.81
CA ILE A 22 -8.62 -11.78 -39.70
C ILE A 22 -7.24 -11.51 -39.13
N SER A 23 -6.21 -11.26 -39.96
CA SER A 23 -4.86 -10.94 -39.49
C SER A 23 -4.82 -9.60 -38.73
N ILE A 24 -5.55 -8.59 -39.18
CA ILE A 24 -5.64 -7.30 -38.51
C ILE A 24 -6.35 -7.44 -37.16
N LEU A 25 -7.46 -8.19 -37.09
CA LEU A 25 -8.19 -8.46 -35.86
C LEU A 25 -7.34 -9.25 -34.86
N LEU A 26 -6.58 -10.24 -35.33
CA LEU A 26 -5.68 -11.01 -34.49
C LEU A 26 -4.55 -10.13 -33.93
N TYR A 27 -3.99 -9.26 -34.77
CA TYR A 27 -2.96 -8.29 -34.35
C TYR A 27 -3.49 -7.29 -33.31
N MET A 28 -4.69 -6.76 -33.54
CA MET A 28 -5.38 -5.88 -32.58
C MET A 28 -5.68 -6.60 -31.26
N ALA A 29 -6.11 -7.86 -31.29
CA ALA A 29 -6.38 -8.66 -30.09
C ALA A 29 -5.12 -8.92 -29.24
N VAL A 30 -3.94 -8.99 -29.86
CA VAL A 30 -2.65 -9.14 -29.16
C VAL A 30 -2.17 -7.81 -28.55
N LEU A 31 -2.47 -6.67 -29.19
CA LEU A 31 -2.04 -5.34 -28.72
C LEU A 31 -2.90 -4.78 -27.58
N LEU A 32 -4.19 -5.12 -27.54
CA LEU A 32 -5.11 -4.63 -26.51
C LEU A 32 -4.69 -4.95 -25.07
N PRO A 33 -4.24 -6.17 -24.71
CA PRO A 33 -3.80 -6.45 -23.35
C PRO A 33 -2.46 -5.77 -22.97
N LEU A 34 -1.61 -5.43 -23.98
CA LEU A 34 -0.35 -4.73 -23.73
C LEU A 34 -0.56 -3.26 -23.31
N ALA A 35 -1.59 -2.61 -23.83
CA ALA A 35 -1.91 -1.22 -23.52
C ALA A 35 -2.63 -1.04 -22.17
N ALA A 36 -3.20 -2.13 -21.65
CA ALA A 36 -3.97 -2.12 -20.39
C ALA A 36 -3.17 -2.55 -19.15
N GLN A 37 -1.86 -2.81 -19.27
CA GLN A 37 -1.05 -3.15 -18.08
C GLN A 37 -0.75 -1.89 -17.29
N PRO A 38 -1.09 -1.85 -15.98
CA PRO A 38 -0.69 -0.75 -15.12
C PRO A 38 0.83 -0.65 -15.09
N PRO A 39 1.41 0.55 -14.95
CA PRO A 39 2.85 0.74 -14.91
C PRO A 39 3.48 -0.17 -13.85
N LYS A 40 4.54 -0.85 -14.21
CA LYS A 40 5.23 -1.88 -13.40
C LYS A 40 5.78 -1.35 -12.05
N HIS A 41 5.76 -0.03 -11.86
CA HIS A 41 6.29 0.69 -10.70
C HIS A 41 5.30 1.73 -10.14
N GLU A 42 4.00 1.48 -10.26
CA GLU A 42 3.01 2.35 -9.64
C GLU A 42 3.09 2.26 -8.12
N VAL A 43 3.26 3.41 -7.45
CA VAL A 43 3.18 3.53 -5.99
C VAL A 43 1.73 3.76 -5.59
N ARG A 44 1.17 2.80 -4.86
CA ARG A 44 -0.14 2.91 -4.20
C ARG A 44 0.09 2.96 -2.70
N ALA A 45 0.15 4.16 -2.15
CA ALA A 45 0.53 4.42 -0.78
C ALA A 45 -0.66 4.82 0.09
N ALA A 46 -0.66 4.37 1.35
CA ALA A 46 -1.58 4.78 2.38
C ALA A 46 -0.83 5.39 3.57
N TRP A 47 -1.40 6.44 4.16
CA TRP A 47 -0.93 7.04 5.39
C TRP A 47 -1.61 6.34 6.57
N ILE A 48 -0.81 5.94 7.58
CA ILE A 48 -1.31 5.44 8.86
C ILE A 48 -0.93 6.45 9.92
N THR A 49 -1.94 7.11 10.50
CA THR A 49 -1.81 8.21 11.43
C THR A 49 -1.86 7.72 12.86
N ALA A 50 -0.87 8.11 13.67
CA ALA A 50 -0.83 7.78 15.10
C ALA A 50 -1.36 8.92 15.99
N VAL A 51 -1.32 10.17 15.49
CA VAL A 51 -1.78 11.31 16.27
C VAL A 51 -3.23 11.12 16.73
N TYR A 52 -3.47 11.31 18.03
CA TYR A 52 -4.76 11.06 18.69
C TYR A 52 -5.32 9.63 18.59
N GLY A 53 -4.58 8.69 17.98
CA GLY A 53 -5.06 7.35 17.71
C GLY A 53 -6.09 7.30 16.58
N LEU A 54 -5.97 8.18 15.58
CA LEU A 54 -6.95 8.26 14.50
C LEU A 54 -7.03 6.93 13.72
N ASP A 55 -5.90 6.37 13.35
CA ASP A 55 -5.86 5.08 12.66
C ASP A 55 -5.33 3.98 13.58
N TRP A 56 -4.19 4.23 14.25
CA TRP A 56 -3.52 3.26 15.10
C TRP A 56 -2.63 3.97 16.15
N PRO A 57 -2.49 3.45 17.39
CA PRO A 57 -3.26 2.35 17.96
C PRO A 57 -4.59 2.82 18.58
N GLN A 58 -5.58 1.93 18.60
CA GLN A 58 -6.83 2.15 19.33
C GLN A 58 -6.70 1.72 20.79
N THR A 59 -5.90 0.68 21.05
CA THR A 59 -5.62 0.16 22.37
C THR A 59 -4.38 0.82 22.99
N ARG A 60 -4.51 1.43 24.17
CA ARG A 60 -3.40 1.99 24.96
C ARG A 60 -3.12 1.06 26.13
N THR A 61 -1.89 0.53 26.23
CA THR A 61 -1.64 -0.55 27.19
C THR A 61 -0.16 -0.78 27.46
N THR A 62 0.10 -1.41 28.61
CA THR A 62 1.40 -2.00 28.96
C THR A 62 1.26 -3.49 29.28
N SER A 63 0.03 -4.03 29.26
CA SER A 63 -0.21 -5.45 29.54
C SER A 63 0.16 -6.32 28.32
N PRO A 64 0.67 -7.54 28.51
CA PRO A 64 1.01 -8.44 27.42
C PRO A 64 -0.17 -8.76 26.50
N GLU A 65 -1.37 -8.87 27.04
CA GLU A 65 -2.59 -9.11 26.27
C GLU A 65 -2.96 -7.89 25.43
N GLY A 66 -2.93 -6.71 26.03
CA GLY A 66 -3.21 -5.47 25.33
C GLY A 66 -2.16 -5.18 24.23
N ILE A 67 -0.89 -5.52 24.44
CA ILE A 67 0.16 -5.43 23.42
C ILE A 67 -0.19 -6.31 22.20
N ARG A 68 -0.60 -7.57 22.44
CA ARG A 68 -1.04 -8.45 21.36
C ARG A 68 -2.24 -7.87 20.60
N LYS A 69 -3.19 -7.26 21.31
CA LYS A 69 -4.35 -6.60 20.69
C LYS A 69 -3.91 -5.40 19.85
N GLN A 70 -3.04 -4.54 20.39
CA GLN A 70 -2.48 -3.39 19.68
C GLN A 70 -1.73 -3.81 18.39
N GLN A 71 -0.98 -4.89 18.45
CA GLN A 71 -0.32 -5.48 17.29
C GLN A 71 -1.32 -6.05 16.27
N ALA A 72 -2.37 -6.73 16.74
CA ALA A 72 -3.42 -7.26 15.88
C ALA A 72 -4.19 -6.15 15.13
N GLU A 73 -4.44 -5.02 15.78
CA GLU A 73 -5.05 -3.84 15.15
C GLU A 73 -4.23 -3.36 13.93
N LEU A 74 -2.90 -3.29 14.04
CA LEU A 74 -2.04 -2.90 12.91
C LEU A 74 -2.04 -3.96 11.82
N ILE A 75 -1.97 -5.24 12.18
CA ILE A 75 -2.04 -6.36 11.25
C ILE A 75 -3.32 -6.27 10.41
N GLU A 76 -4.47 -6.05 11.04
CA GLU A 76 -5.75 -5.92 10.34
C GLU A 76 -5.75 -4.76 9.33
N ILE A 77 -5.21 -3.60 9.72
CA ILE A 77 -5.07 -2.45 8.81
C ILE A 77 -4.21 -2.83 7.60
N LEU A 78 -3.05 -3.45 7.82
CA LEU A 78 -2.12 -3.84 6.76
C LEU A 78 -2.72 -4.92 5.84
N ASP A 79 -3.46 -5.88 6.37
CA ASP A 79 -4.16 -6.90 5.58
C ASP A 79 -5.22 -6.29 4.68
N ARG A 80 -5.99 -5.33 5.17
CA ARG A 80 -6.99 -4.58 4.39
C ARG A 80 -6.33 -3.76 3.29
N LEU A 81 -5.23 -3.07 3.59
CA LEU A 81 -4.47 -2.31 2.59
C LEU A 81 -3.90 -3.24 1.50
N LYS A 82 -3.35 -4.38 1.90
CA LYS A 82 -2.83 -5.37 0.94
C LYS A 82 -3.94 -5.94 0.05
N ALA A 83 -5.09 -6.28 0.62
CA ALA A 83 -6.26 -6.75 -0.12
C ALA A 83 -6.77 -5.70 -1.13
N ALA A 84 -6.61 -4.42 -0.83
CA ALA A 84 -6.90 -3.30 -1.72
C ALA A 84 -5.75 -2.94 -2.69
N ASN A 85 -4.74 -3.82 -2.82
CA ASN A 85 -3.57 -3.64 -3.69
C ASN A 85 -2.66 -2.46 -3.36
N PHE A 86 -2.65 -1.96 -2.13
CA PHE A 86 -1.62 -1.02 -1.69
C PHE A 86 -0.26 -1.72 -1.60
N ASN A 87 0.81 -1.01 -1.93
CA ASN A 87 2.18 -1.52 -1.92
C ASN A 87 3.14 -0.70 -1.05
N THR A 88 2.67 0.42 -0.50
CA THR A 88 3.48 1.34 0.31
C THR A 88 2.65 1.86 1.47
N VAL A 89 3.27 1.96 2.65
CA VAL A 89 2.69 2.54 3.86
C VAL A 89 3.57 3.68 4.34
N LEU A 90 2.97 4.85 4.58
CA LEU A 90 3.61 5.96 5.30
C LEU A 90 3.15 5.90 6.77
N PHE A 91 3.97 5.29 7.61
CA PHE A 91 3.65 5.05 9.01
C PHE A 91 4.12 6.23 9.88
N GLN A 92 3.21 6.90 10.59
CA GLN A 92 3.55 8.03 11.43
C GLN A 92 4.36 7.56 12.64
N THR A 93 5.64 7.93 12.68
CA THR A 93 6.59 7.47 13.70
C THR A 93 6.96 8.54 14.70
N ARG A 94 6.86 9.81 14.32
CA ARG A 94 7.09 10.96 15.18
C ARG A 94 5.95 11.95 15.03
N THR A 95 5.37 12.39 16.13
CA THR A 95 4.21 13.28 16.11
C THR A 95 4.53 14.69 16.60
N ARG A 96 4.92 14.88 17.86
CA ARG A 96 5.11 16.20 18.49
C ARG A 96 6.29 16.24 19.46
N GLY A 97 7.46 15.70 19.07
CA GLY A 97 8.60 15.52 19.96
C GLY A 97 8.48 14.26 20.80
N ASP A 98 7.64 13.34 20.37
CA ASP A 98 7.45 12.00 20.90
C ASP A 98 7.36 10.99 19.75
N VAL A 99 7.74 9.75 20.00
CA VAL A 99 8.03 8.77 18.96
C VAL A 99 7.35 7.42 19.19
N LEU A 100 7.24 6.65 18.11
CA LEU A 100 6.72 5.29 18.10
C LEU A 100 7.84 4.27 17.78
N TYR A 101 9.05 4.56 18.19
CA TYR A 101 10.21 3.68 18.06
C TYR A 101 11.14 3.88 19.26
N LYS A 102 12.06 2.95 19.46
CA LYS A 102 13.04 3.04 20.54
C LYS A 102 14.01 4.19 20.27
N SER A 103 14.01 5.22 21.13
CA SER A 103 14.86 6.40 21.00
C SER A 103 15.56 6.70 22.33
N ALA A 104 16.82 7.17 22.24
CA ALA A 104 17.57 7.68 23.37
C ALA A 104 17.35 9.19 23.58
N ILE A 105 16.65 9.88 22.68
CA ILE A 105 16.53 11.34 22.67
C ILE A 105 15.09 11.76 22.99
N GLU A 106 14.10 11.15 22.32
CA GLU A 106 12.69 11.51 22.43
C GLU A 106 11.91 10.41 23.15
N PRO A 107 10.93 10.77 24.01
CA PRO A 107 10.13 9.80 24.75
C PRO A 107 9.14 9.07 23.84
N TYR A 108 8.70 7.88 24.24
CA TYR A 108 7.57 7.22 23.60
C TYR A 108 6.29 8.07 23.70
N ASN A 109 5.52 8.06 22.61
CA ASN A 109 4.23 8.72 22.56
C ASN A 109 3.23 8.06 23.53
N SER A 110 2.48 8.89 24.26
CA SER A 110 1.45 8.44 25.20
C SER A 110 0.33 7.62 24.58
N ILE A 111 0.18 7.66 23.23
CA ILE A 111 -0.84 6.87 22.53
C ILE A 111 -0.62 5.36 22.69
N LEU A 112 0.63 4.92 22.89
CA LEU A 112 0.97 3.51 23.06
C LEU A 112 0.52 2.95 24.42
N THR A 113 0.77 3.70 25.48
CA THR A 113 0.61 3.21 26.87
C THR A 113 -0.36 4.03 27.74
N GLY A 114 -0.78 5.20 27.25
CA GLY A 114 -1.53 6.19 28.03
C GLY A 114 -0.65 7.18 28.79
N LYS A 115 0.68 6.97 28.83
CA LYS A 115 1.66 7.82 29.54
C LYS A 115 2.80 8.19 28.59
N VAL A 116 3.20 9.47 28.58
CA VAL A 116 4.38 9.94 27.84
C VAL A 116 5.63 9.26 28.39
N GLY A 117 6.46 8.73 27.49
CA GLY A 117 7.67 7.98 27.83
C GLY A 117 7.41 6.58 28.41
N GLY A 118 6.16 6.15 28.51
CA GLY A 118 5.83 4.79 28.93
C GLY A 118 6.35 3.77 27.92
N ASP A 119 7.07 2.74 28.39
CA ASP A 119 7.58 1.68 27.56
C ASP A 119 6.44 0.75 27.10
N PRO A 120 6.20 0.61 25.79
CA PRO A 120 5.18 -0.28 25.27
C PRO A 120 5.59 -1.77 25.31
N GLY A 121 6.82 -2.09 25.72
CA GLY A 121 7.33 -3.47 25.77
C GLY A 121 7.75 -4.06 24.42
N TYR A 122 7.73 -3.27 23.34
CA TYR A 122 8.21 -3.63 22.00
C TYR A 122 8.56 -2.36 21.22
N ASP A 123 9.17 -2.51 20.05
CA ASP A 123 9.41 -1.39 19.11
C ASP A 123 8.29 -1.35 18.07
N PRO A 124 7.37 -0.36 18.13
CA PRO A 124 6.25 -0.26 17.20
C PRO A 124 6.66 -0.07 15.75
N LEU A 125 7.73 0.70 15.48
CA LEU A 125 8.21 0.92 14.12
C LEU A 125 8.86 -0.35 13.55
N ALA A 126 9.70 -1.01 14.32
CA ALA A 126 10.30 -2.28 13.90
C ALA A 126 9.23 -3.34 13.61
N PHE A 127 8.18 -3.40 14.43
CA PHE A 127 7.04 -4.27 14.21
C PHE A 127 6.29 -3.91 12.91
N ALA A 128 6.00 -2.63 12.68
CA ALA A 128 5.32 -2.16 11.47
C ALA A 128 6.11 -2.50 10.20
N ILE A 129 7.43 -2.28 10.20
CA ILE A 129 8.32 -2.62 9.09
C ILE A 129 8.26 -4.13 8.80
N ALA A 130 8.40 -4.96 9.84
CA ALA A 130 8.36 -6.42 9.68
C ALA A 130 7.01 -6.89 9.09
N GLU A 131 5.90 -6.36 9.57
CA GLU A 131 4.57 -6.73 9.10
C GLU A 131 4.27 -6.22 7.67
N CYS A 132 4.76 -5.03 7.29
CA CYS A 132 4.71 -4.54 5.91
C CYS A 132 5.50 -5.45 4.97
N HIS A 133 6.74 -5.77 5.32
CA HIS A 133 7.61 -6.62 4.50
C HIS A 133 7.07 -8.03 4.30
N LYS A 134 6.46 -8.64 5.33
CA LYS A 134 5.75 -9.94 5.20
C LYS A 134 4.68 -9.93 4.11
N ARG A 135 4.08 -8.76 3.84
CA ARG A 135 3.04 -8.55 2.83
C ARG A 135 3.57 -8.05 1.49
N GLY A 136 4.91 -7.93 1.36
CA GLY A 136 5.54 -7.33 0.18
C GLY A 136 5.15 -5.86 -0.02
N MET A 137 4.99 -5.12 1.08
CA MET A 137 4.75 -3.68 1.09
C MET A 137 5.97 -2.94 1.64
N GLU A 138 6.25 -1.75 1.10
CA GLU A 138 7.24 -0.83 1.65
C GLU A 138 6.66 -0.10 2.88
N CYS A 139 7.52 0.17 3.86
CA CYS A 139 7.17 0.95 5.05
C CYS A 139 8.07 2.19 5.13
N HIS A 140 7.48 3.36 4.99
CA HIS A 140 8.17 4.64 5.08
C HIS A 140 7.84 5.32 6.41
N ALA A 141 8.87 5.72 7.16
CA ALA A 141 8.71 6.45 8.40
C ALA A 141 8.25 7.89 8.12
N TRP A 142 7.03 8.22 8.57
CA TRP A 142 6.53 9.59 8.49
C TRP A 142 6.88 10.35 9.78
N MET A 143 7.72 11.36 9.65
CA MET A 143 8.20 12.19 10.76
C MET A 143 7.67 13.62 10.65
N VAL A 144 6.93 14.07 11.65
CA VAL A 144 6.51 15.47 11.77
C VAL A 144 7.63 16.23 12.49
N THR A 145 8.35 17.10 11.78
CA THR A 145 9.63 17.66 12.25
C THR A 145 9.48 18.88 13.16
N ILE A 146 8.55 19.79 12.90
CA ILE A 146 8.46 21.10 13.55
C ILE A 146 7.65 21.09 14.86
N PRO A 147 6.45 20.49 14.98
CA PRO A 147 5.68 20.52 16.20
C PRO A 147 6.39 19.85 17.36
N LEU A 148 6.61 20.59 18.45
CA LEU A 148 7.16 20.14 19.70
C LEU A 148 6.08 20.25 20.79
N GLY A 149 5.59 19.11 21.23
CA GLY A 149 4.70 18.99 22.38
C GLY A 149 3.30 19.61 22.21
N ASN A 150 2.52 19.47 23.25
CA ASN A 150 1.30 20.20 23.51
C ASN A 150 1.53 20.99 24.81
N ARG A 151 0.93 22.16 25.01
CA ARG A 151 1.08 22.98 26.24
C ARG A 151 0.91 22.19 27.53
N LYS A 152 0.25 21.06 27.53
CA LYS A 152 0.08 20.16 28.69
C LYS A 152 1.26 19.20 28.92
N HIS A 153 2.27 19.18 28.05
CA HIS A 153 3.40 18.25 28.11
C HIS A 153 4.75 18.97 28.19
N VAL A 154 4.74 20.30 28.27
CA VAL A 154 5.93 21.11 28.54
C VAL A 154 5.89 21.39 30.07
N ALA A 155 6.51 20.48 30.80
CA ALA A 155 6.88 20.71 32.21
C ALA A 155 8.39 20.74 32.29
#